data_e73455e3aae93ec06e0f9e41c693f54e
#
_entry.id   e73455e3aae93ec06e0f9e41c693f54e
#
_cell.length_a   1.000
_cell.length_b   1.000
_cell.length_c   1.000
_cell.angle_alpha   90.00
_cell.angle_beta   90.00
_cell.angle_gamma   90.00
#
_symmetry.space_group_name_H-M   'P 1'
#
loop_
_entity.id
_entity.type
_entity.pdbx_description
1 polymer ?
#
loop_
_entity_poly.entity_id
_entity_poly.type
_entity_poly.pdbx_seq_one_letter_code
_entity_poly.pdbx_strand_id
1 'polypeptide(L)'
;MNERAGKVDIGSNNLLTYPFGNGAERIFENKDIGTHIKNLNLNIHNSNHICRSSLEGIAFSFVYGMEILMNDNFQPKLLRSGNDNLFRSEIFSNTISTLLEKEIEIHDVTGAYGAARVASLDQNNFESFSKNISNNDYIKSYVPLKKSNNIEMLMKRGKLT
;
A
#
# COMPACT_ATOMS: atom_id res chain seq x y z
N MET A 1 9.31 -4.79 -12.64
CA MET A 1 8.26 -5.40 -11.80
C MET A 1 6.87 -4.92 -12.19
N ASN A 2 6.58 -3.62 -12.18
CA ASN A 2 5.26 -3.05 -12.51
C ASN A 2 4.72 -3.46 -13.90
N GLU A 3 5.54 -3.37 -14.96
CA GLU A 3 5.14 -3.78 -16.30
C GLU A 3 4.69 -5.24 -16.37
N ARG A 4 5.42 -6.15 -15.70
CA ARG A 4 5.05 -7.56 -15.64
C ARG A 4 3.76 -7.77 -14.84
N ALA A 5 3.64 -7.11 -13.70
CA ALA A 5 2.45 -7.18 -12.85
C ALA A 5 1.20 -6.65 -13.56
N GLY A 6 1.34 -5.63 -14.42
CA GLY A 6 0.24 -5.07 -15.22
C GLY A 6 -0.32 -6.01 -16.29
N LYS A 7 0.40 -7.10 -16.63
CA LYS A 7 -0.06 -8.12 -17.60
C LYS A 7 -0.97 -9.19 -16.96
N VAL A 8 -1.24 -9.09 -15.67
CA VAL A 8 -2.03 -10.06 -14.90
C VAL A 8 -3.13 -9.32 -14.16
N ASP A 9 -4.31 -9.90 -14.16
CA ASP A 9 -5.48 -9.37 -13.48
C ASP A 9 -5.31 -9.34 -11.96
N ILE A 10 -6.12 -8.52 -11.32
CA ILE A 10 -6.21 -8.41 -9.87
C ILE A 10 -6.45 -9.78 -9.24
N GLY A 11 -5.67 -10.11 -8.19
CA GLY A 11 -5.72 -11.39 -7.48
C GLY A 11 -4.78 -12.46 -8.04
N SER A 12 -3.93 -12.11 -9.04
CA SER A 12 -2.86 -12.97 -9.54
C SER A 12 -3.28 -14.42 -9.83
N ASN A 13 -4.50 -14.61 -10.31
CA ASN A 13 -5.08 -15.93 -10.54
C ASN A 13 -4.97 -16.86 -9.32
N ASN A 14 -5.25 -16.31 -8.13
CA ASN A 14 -5.19 -16.98 -6.82
C ASN A 14 -3.77 -17.23 -6.24
N LEU A 15 -2.71 -16.72 -6.87
CA LEU A 15 -1.38 -16.75 -6.29
C LEU A 15 -1.27 -15.70 -5.16
N LEU A 16 -0.80 -16.12 -4.00
CA LEU A 16 -0.64 -15.25 -2.82
C LEU A 16 0.82 -15.22 -2.39
N THR A 17 1.34 -14.01 -2.18
CA THR A 17 2.68 -13.79 -1.60
C THR A 17 2.54 -13.15 -0.23
N TYR A 18 3.19 -13.74 0.77
CA TYR A 18 3.35 -13.20 2.13
C TYR A 18 4.77 -12.66 2.26
N PRO A 19 4.97 -11.33 2.25
CA PRO A 19 6.29 -10.72 2.03
C PRO A 19 7.08 -10.51 3.33
N PHE A 20 6.99 -11.39 4.29
CA PHE A 20 7.57 -11.24 5.62
C PHE A 20 8.94 -11.92 5.77
N GLY A 21 9.86 -11.67 4.81
CA GLY A 21 11.16 -12.32 4.73
C GLY A 21 12.32 -11.50 5.32
N ASN A 22 12.05 -10.36 5.94
CA ASN A 22 13.09 -9.49 6.48
C ASN A 22 13.41 -9.72 7.96
N GLY A 23 12.87 -10.79 8.56
CA GLY A 23 13.01 -11.14 9.96
C GLY A 23 11.71 -10.90 10.73
N ALA A 24 11.84 -10.59 12.03
CA ALA A 24 10.69 -10.43 12.92
C ALA A 24 9.83 -9.21 12.56
N GLU A 25 8.52 -9.41 12.45
CA GLU A 25 7.55 -8.38 12.08
C GLU A 25 6.76 -7.87 13.28
N ARG A 26 6.75 -6.57 13.50
CA ARG A 26 6.04 -5.94 14.63
C ARG A 26 4.54 -6.22 14.62
N ILE A 27 3.93 -6.24 13.43
CA ILE A 27 2.50 -6.53 13.26
C ILE A 27 2.14 -7.96 13.66
N PHE A 28 3.10 -8.84 13.82
CA PHE A 28 2.95 -10.23 14.30
C PHE A 28 3.67 -10.45 15.64
N GLU A 29 3.67 -9.44 16.52
CA GLU A 29 4.26 -9.55 17.86
C GLU A 29 5.75 -9.95 17.83
N ASN A 30 6.50 -9.44 16.86
CA ASN A 30 7.91 -9.75 16.59
C ASN A 30 8.18 -11.23 16.25
N LYS A 31 7.22 -11.95 15.72
CA LYS A 31 7.44 -13.30 15.19
C LYS A 31 8.13 -13.24 13.84
N ASP A 32 9.10 -14.11 13.64
CA ASP A 32 9.73 -14.37 12.35
C ASP A 32 8.96 -15.46 11.62
N ILE A 33 8.12 -15.07 10.65
CA ILE A 33 7.26 -16.00 9.91
C ILE A 33 7.78 -16.29 8.50
N GLY A 34 8.77 -15.54 8.04
CA GLY A 34 9.38 -15.70 6.73
C GLY A 34 8.47 -15.33 5.54
N THR A 35 9.04 -15.39 4.35
CA THR A 35 8.29 -15.21 3.09
C THR A 35 7.66 -16.51 2.63
N HIS A 36 6.38 -16.47 2.25
CA HIS A 36 5.67 -17.62 1.71
C HIS A 36 4.94 -17.26 0.42
N ILE A 37 4.92 -18.22 -0.52
CA ILE A 37 4.08 -18.16 -1.72
C ILE A 37 3.10 -19.33 -1.64
N LYS A 38 1.80 -19.03 -1.60
CA LYS A 38 0.72 -20.02 -1.55
C LYS A 38 0.02 -20.14 -2.89
N ASN A 39 -0.52 -21.33 -3.15
CA ASN A 39 -1.29 -21.67 -4.35
C ASN A 39 -0.48 -21.57 -5.65
N LEU A 40 0.84 -21.68 -5.59
CA LEU A 40 1.66 -21.72 -6.80
C LEU A 40 1.35 -22.98 -7.61
N ASN A 41 0.94 -22.77 -8.87
CA ASN A 41 0.72 -23.82 -9.86
C ASN A 41 1.53 -23.46 -11.12
N LEU A 42 2.58 -24.20 -11.40
CA LEU A 42 3.52 -23.91 -12.49
C LEU A 42 2.92 -24.10 -13.88
N ASN A 43 1.74 -24.74 -14.01
CA ASN A 43 1.03 -24.86 -15.29
C ASN A 43 0.30 -23.57 -15.69
N ILE A 44 -0.04 -22.70 -14.72
CA ILE A 44 -0.83 -21.49 -14.96
C ILE A 44 -0.11 -20.23 -14.53
N HIS A 45 0.74 -20.28 -13.52
CA HIS A 45 1.46 -19.13 -13.00
C HIS A 45 2.83 -19.00 -13.65
N ASN A 46 3.18 -17.78 -14.01
CA ASN A 46 4.49 -17.40 -14.54
C ASN A 46 5.07 -16.21 -13.75
N SER A 47 6.20 -15.68 -14.19
CA SER A 47 6.86 -14.56 -13.52
C SER A 47 6.00 -13.28 -13.40
N ASN A 48 5.02 -13.06 -14.30
CA ASN A 48 4.12 -11.93 -14.22
C ASN A 48 3.16 -12.06 -13.02
N HIS A 49 2.65 -13.27 -12.78
CA HIS A 49 1.81 -13.58 -11.61
C HIS A 49 2.59 -13.41 -10.31
N ILE A 50 3.86 -13.85 -10.26
CA ILE A 50 4.72 -13.64 -9.09
C ILE A 50 4.93 -12.15 -8.83
N CYS A 51 5.23 -11.36 -9.88
CA CYS A 51 5.36 -9.91 -9.75
C CYS A 51 4.07 -9.25 -9.23
N ARG A 52 2.90 -9.67 -9.74
CA ARG A 52 1.61 -9.13 -9.32
C ARG A 52 1.29 -9.51 -7.88
N SER A 53 1.37 -10.78 -7.52
CA SER A 53 1.08 -11.27 -6.17
C SER A 53 2.03 -10.68 -5.12
N SER A 54 3.29 -10.40 -5.50
CA SER A 54 4.23 -9.74 -4.59
C SER A 54 3.83 -8.29 -4.28
N LEU A 55 3.43 -7.51 -5.30
CA LEU A 55 2.92 -6.14 -5.07
C LEU A 55 1.63 -6.14 -4.25
N GLU A 56 0.72 -7.05 -4.54
CA GLU A 56 -0.52 -7.21 -3.79
C GLU A 56 -0.25 -7.66 -2.35
N GLY A 57 0.67 -8.59 -2.14
CA GLY A 57 1.04 -9.08 -0.80
C GLY A 57 1.63 -7.97 0.07
N ILE A 58 2.49 -7.10 -0.48
CA ILE A 58 3.01 -5.94 0.25
C ILE A 58 1.88 -4.94 0.53
N ALA A 59 0.97 -4.70 -0.43
CA ALA A 59 -0.20 -3.85 -0.20
C ALA A 59 -1.08 -4.40 0.93
N PHE A 60 -1.31 -5.71 1.00
CA PHE A 60 -2.07 -6.35 2.09
C PHE A 60 -1.42 -6.15 3.46
N SER A 61 -0.09 -6.17 3.56
CA SER A 61 0.57 -5.89 4.83
C SER A 61 0.34 -4.46 5.31
N PHE A 62 0.30 -3.48 4.40
CA PHE A 62 -0.09 -2.10 4.72
C PHE A 62 -1.54 -1.99 5.17
N VAL A 63 -2.45 -2.65 4.45
CA VAL A 63 -3.88 -2.67 4.79
C VAL A 63 -4.09 -3.29 6.17
N TYR A 64 -3.42 -4.40 6.48
CA TYR A 64 -3.48 -5.03 7.78
C TYR A 64 -2.98 -4.12 8.91
N GLY A 65 -1.86 -3.43 8.70
CA GLY A 65 -1.36 -2.42 9.64
C GLY A 65 -2.36 -1.27 9.87
N MET A 66 -3.02 -0.81 8.80
CA MET A 66 -4.08 0.20 8.91
C MET A 66 -5.33 -0.31 9.62
N GLU A 67 -5.72 -1.57 9.42
CA GLU A 67 -6.85 -2.19 10.15
C GLU A 67 -6.59 -2.21 11.67
N ILE A 68 -5.35 -2.51 12.09
CA ILE A 68 -4.96 -2.44 13.51
C ILE A 68 -5.16 -1.03 14.06
N LEU A 69 -4.68 0.00 13.36
CA LEU A 69 -4.86 1.40 13.77
C LEU A 69 -6.33 1.82 13.79
N MET A 70 -7.11 1.35 12.83
CA MET A 70 -8.55 1.66 12.75
C MET A 70 -9.33 1.00 13.90
N ASN A 71 -8.92 -0.16 14.37
CA ASN A 71 -9.48 -0.81 15.56
C ASN A 71 -9.19 -0.01 16.84
N ASP A 72 -8.09 0.74 16.87
CA ASP A 72 -7.74 1.66 17.96
C ASP A 72 -8.40 3.05 17.80
N ASN A 73 -9.53 3.13 17.08
CA ASN A 73 -10.30 4.37 16.82
C ASN A 73 -9.59 5.41 15.95
N PHE A 74 -8.50 5.07 15.26
CA PHE A 74 -7.90 5.94 14.27
C PHE A 74 -8.64 5.80 12.94
N GLN A 75 -9.46 6.80 12.57
CA GLN A 75 -10.29 6.78 11.36
C GLN A 75 -9.82 7.84 10.36
N PRO A 76 -8.79 7.59 9.55
CA PRO A 76 -8.30 8.56 8.58
C PRO A 76 -9.34 8.76 7.48
N LYS A 77 -9.60 10.02 7.12
CA LYS A 77 -10.47 10.36 5.98
C LYS A 77 -9.71 10.34 4.66
N LEU A 78 -8.43 10.64 4.71
CA LEU A 78 -7.54 10.80 3.58
C LEU A 78 -6.17 10.24 3.94
N LEU A 79 -5.53 9.56 2.99
CA LEU A 79 -4.15 9.11 3.12
C LEU A 79 -3.26 9.98 2.23
N ARG A 80 -2.06 10.29 2.70
CA ARG A 80 -1.06 11.03 1.94
C ARG A 80 0.26 10.27 1.89
N SER A 81 0.87 10.24 0.72
CA SER A 81 2.18 9.63 0.53
C SER A 81 3.07 10.48 -0.38
N GLY A 82 4.36 10.38 -0.18
CA GLY A 82 5.34 10.90 -1.13
C GLY A 82 5.34 10.05 -2.42
N ASN A 83 5.75 10.66 -3.52
CA ASN A 83 6.02 9.99 -4.80
C ASN A 83 7.33 9.20 -4.73
N ASP A 84 7.39 8.26 -3.81
CA ASP A 84 8.59 7.50 -3.48
C ASP A 84 8.29 6.01 -3.32
N ASN A 85 9.33 5.18 -3.42
CA ASN A 85 9.27 3.73 -3.23
C ASN A 85 8.11 3.06 -3.99
N LEU A 86 7.33 2.24 -3.30
CA LEU A 86 6.22 1.48 -3.88
C LEU A 86 5.01 2.35 -4.27
N PHE A 87 4.86 3.55 -3.72
CA PHE A 87 3.77 4.45 -4.11
C PHE A 87 3.92 5.02 -5.53
N ARG A 88 5.07 4.82 -6.19
CA ARG A 88 5.23 5.02 -7.63
C ARG A 88 4.52 3.95 -8.47
N SER A 89 4.16 2.83 -7.87
CA SER A 89 3.42 1.75 -8.52
C SER A 89 1.92 2.03 -8.48
N GLU A 90 1.30 2.22 -9.64
CA GLU A 90 -0.16 2.37 -9.74
C GLU A 90 -0.89 1.13 -9.22
N ILE A 91 -0.34 -0.06 -9.47
CA ILE A 91 -0.91 -1.32 -8.98
C ILE A 91 -0.94 -1.32 -7.46
N PHE A 92 0.15 -0.97 -6.82
CA PHE A 92 0.27 -0.92 -5.36
C PHE A 92 -0.67 0.10 -4.74
N SER A 93 -0.64 1.34 -5.24
CA SER A 93 -1.45 2.45 -4.73
C SER A 93 -2.96 2.21 -4.93
N ASN A 94 -3.36 1.73 -6.11
CA ASN A 94 -4.75 1.37 -6.38
C ASN A 94 -5.23 0.21 -5.50
N THR A 95 -4.36 -0.78 -5.24
CA THR A 95 -4.70 -1.91 -4.37
C THR A 95 -4.99 -1.41 -2.95
N ILE A 96 -4.12 -0.58 -2.36
CA ILE A 96 -4.30 -0.03 -1.02
C ILE A 96 -5.55 0.86 -0.96
N SER A 97 -5.69 1.82 -1.90
CA SER A 97 -6.85 2.72 -1.96
C SER A 97 -8.16 1.94 -2.01
N THR A 98 -8.21 0.88 -2.84
CA THR A 98 -9.41 0.08 -3.03
C THR A 98 -9.75 -0.76 -1.80
N LEU A 99 -8.75 -1.39 -1.16
CA LEU A 99 -8.95 -2.23 0.01
C LEU A 99 -9.34 -1.43 1.25
N LEU A 100 -8.76 -0.25 1.44
CA LEU A 100 -9.08 0.65 2.55
C LEU A 100 -10.33 1.49 2.31
N GLU A 101 -10.84 1.50 1.06
CA GLU A 101 -11.94 2.39 0.63
C GLU A 101 -11.61 3.88 0.93
N LYS A 102 -10.34 4.26 0.75
CA LYS A 102 -9.82 5.60 1.04
C LYS A 102 -9.07 6.16 -0.16
N GLU A 103 -9.19 7.47 -0.35
CA GLU A 103 -8.36 8.17 -1.31
C GLU A 103 -6.92 8.28 -0.81
N ILE A 104 -5.94 8.14 -1.73
CA ILE A 104 -4.52 8.35 -1.48
C ILE A 104 -4.03 9.48 -2.36
N GLU A 105 -3.68 10.61 -1.76
CA GLU A 105 -2.98 11.71 -2.44
C GLU A 105 -1.48 11.42 -2.51
N ILE A 106 -0.92 11.59 -3.71
CA ILE A 106 0.53 11.49 -3.95
C ILE A 106 1.10 12.89 -4.11
N HIS A 107 2.13 13.17 -3.35
CA HIS A 107 2.82 14.46 -3.31
C HIS A 107 4.27 14.34 -3.77
N ASP A 108 4.81 15.38 -4.41
CA ASP A 108 6.22 15.45 -4.84
C ASP A 108 7.15 15.76 -3.66
N VAL A 109 7.24 14.80 -2.77
CA VAL A 109 8.05 14.89 -1.55
C VAL A 109 8.63 13.54 -1.19
N THR A 110 9.85 13.55 -0.66
CA THR A 110 10.48 12.40 -0.02
C THR A 110 10.40 12.54 1.50
N GLY A 111 10.58 11.42 2.24
CA GLY A 111 10.61 11.48 3.70
C GLY A 111 11.69 12.43 4.25
N ALA A 112 12.88 12.45 3.63
CA ALA A 112 13.97 13.36 4.01
C ALA A 112 13.60 14.84 3.79
N TYR A 113 12.96 15.15 2.66
CA TYR A 113 12.52 16.49 2.35
C TYR A 113 11.40 16.97 3.28
N GLY A 114 10.44 16.09 3.59
CA GLY A 114 9.41 16.36 4.58
C GLY A 114 9.98 16.63 5.96
N ALA A 115 10.95 15.83 6.42
CA ALA A 115 11.63 16.02 7.69
C ALA A 115 12.40 17.37 7.75
N ALA A 116 13.12 17.72 6.68
CA ALA A 116 13.83 19.01 6.59
C ALA A 116 12.86 20.20 6.65
N ARG A 117 11.71 20.12 5.99
CA ARG A 117 10.67 21.15 6.05
C ARG A 117 10.11 21.30 7.46
N VAL A 118 9.79 20.19 8.14
CA VAL A 118 9.28 20.24 9.52
C VAL A 118 10.32 20.83 10.45
N ALA A 119 11.59 20.48 10.30
CA ALA A 119 12.69 21.06 11.11
C ALA A 119 12.88 22.57 10.93
N SER A 120 12.45 23.13 9.80
CA SER A 120 12.51 24.56 9.51
C SER A 120 11.29 25.37 10.01
N LEU A 121 10.29 24.69 10.60
CA LEU A 121 9.07 25.34 11.06
C LEU A 121 9.25 26.02 12.41
N ASP A 122 8.77 27.26 12.48
CA ASP A 122 8.48 27.91 13.76
C ASP A 122 7.12 27.40 14.30
N GLN A 123 7.02 27.18 15.61
CA GLN A 123 5.86 26.54 16.26
C GLN A 123 4.50 27.22 15.96
N ASN A 124 4.52 28.48 15.50
CA ASN A 124 3.32 29.27 15.24
C ASN A 124 2.77 29.15 13.78
N ASN A 125 3.45 28.42 12.89
CA ASN A 125 3.15 28.44 11.44
C ASN A 125 2.68 27.08 10.87
N PHE A 126 2.35 26.09 11.71
CA PHE A 126 2.04 24.74 11.26
C PHE A 126 0.82 24.66 10.32
N GLU A 127 -0.25 25.43 10.59
CA GLU A 127 -1.45 25.39 9.74
C GLU A 127 -1.22 25.98 8.35
N SER A 128 -0.52 27.11 8.26
CA SER A 128 -0.19 27.75 6.98
C SER A 128 0.77 26.88 6.17
N PHE A 129 1.72 26.24 6.83
CA PHE A 129 2.64 25.28 6.25
C PHE A 129 1.93 24.05 5.70
N SER A 130 1.03 23.43 6.45
CA SER A 130 0.25 22.27 6.03
C SER A 130 -0.61 22.59 4.79
N LYS A 131 -1.22 23.75 4.73
CA LYS A 131 -1.99 24.22 3.56
C LYS A 131 -1.11 24.47 2.33
N ASN A 132 0.06 25.07 2.50
CA ASN A 132 0.99 25.34 1.40
C ASN A 132 1.57 24.04 0.78
N ILE A 133 1.91 23.05 1.61
CA ILE A 133 2.36 21.74 1.12
C ILE A 133 1.27 21.06 0.30
N SER A 134 0.04 21.06 0.80
CA SER A 134 -1.09 20.40 0.11
C SER A 134 -1.32 20.98 -1.29
N ASN A 135 -1.09 22.27 -1.49
CA ASN A 135 -1.37 22.93 -2.76
C ASN A 135 -0.22 22.85 -3.77
N ASN A 136 1.04 22.88 -3.32
CA ASN A 136 2.21 23.01 -4.20
C ASN A 136 2.84 21.68 -4.59
N ASP A 137 2.69 20.65 -3.77
CA ASP A 137 3.38 19.35 -3.99
C ASP A 137 2.43 18.26 -4.49
N TYR A 138 1.13 18.54 -4.64
CA TYR A 138 0.18 17.55 -5.13
C TYR A 138 0.48 17.12 -6.56
N ILE A 139 0.55 15.81 -6.80
CA ILE A 139 0.76 15.22 -8.13
C ILE A 139 -0.55 14.63 -8.65
N LYS A 140 -1.13 13.69 -7.90
CA LYS A 140 -2.33 12.93 -8.29
C LYS A 140 -2.95 12.24 -7.11
N SER A 141 -4.19 11.74 -7.29
CA SER A 141 -4.86 10.87 -6.33
C SER A 141 -5.15 9.50 -6.92
N TYR A 142 -5.15 8.50 -6.06
CA TYR A 142 -5.70 7.19 -6.30
C TYR A 142 -7.02 7.06 -5.53
N VAL A 143 -8.10 6.82 -6.25
CA VAL A 143 -9.42 6.60 -5.65
C VAL A 143 -9.78 5.12 -5.70
N PRO A 144 -10.60 4.63 -4.76
CA PRO A 144 -11.03 3.24 -4.75
C PRO A 144 -11.67 2.83 -6.08
N LEU A 145 -11.21 1.72 -6.65
CA LEU A 145 -11.80 1.15 -7.83
C LEU A 145 -13.20 0.58 -7.51
N LYS A 146 -14.11 0.61 -8.49
CA LYS A 146 -15.43 -0.02 -8.32
C LYS A 146 -15.26 -1.50 -7.96
N LYS A 147 -16.00 -1.96 -6.97
CA LYS A 147 -15.98 -3.35 -6.51
C LYS A 147 -16.31 -4.29 -7.69
N SER A 148 -15.40 -5.19 -7.99
CA SER A 148 -15.59 -6.33 -8.87
C SER A 148 -15.46 -7.60 -8.04
N ASN A 149 -15.94 -8.73 -8.56
CA ASN A 149 -15.82 -10.03 -7.87
C ASN A 149 -14.36 -10.35 -7.49
N ASN A 150 -13.40 -9.90 -8.31
CA ASN A 150 -11.98 -10.09 -8.04
C ASN A 150 -11.50 -9.24 -6.85
N ILE A 151 -12.02 -8.03 -6.68
CA ILE A 151 -11.69 -7.13 -5.56
C ILE A 151 -12.30 -7.65 -4.26
N GLU A 152 -13.55 -8.13 -4.28
CA GLU A 152 -14.16 -8.78 -3.10
C GLU A 152 -13.39 -10.01 -2.66
N MET A 153 -12.88 -10.77 -3.63
CA MET A 153 -12.03 -11.92 -3.37
C MET A 153 -10.69 -11.52 -2.76
N LEU A 154 -10.09 -10.40 -3.20
CA LEU A 154 -8.89 -9.82 -2.58
C LEU A 154 -9.15 -9.38 -1.14
N MET A 155 -10.24 -8.68 -0.87
CA MET A 155 -10.60 -8.23 0.47
C MET A 155 -10.75 -9.40 1.46
N LYS A 156 -11.31 -10.53 1.01
CA LYS A 156 -11.42 -11.75 1.82
C LYS A 156 -10.06 -12.43 2.08
N ARG A 157 -9.09 -12.27 1.17
CA ARG A 157 -7.77 -12.91 1.23
C ARG A 157 -6.72 -12.05 1.92
N GLY A 158 -6.87 -10.72 1.86
CA GLY A 158 -5.99 -9.78 2.55
C GLY A 158 -6.08 -9.87 4.07
N LYS A 159 -7.10 -10.54 4.61
CA LYS A 159 -7.15 -10.90 6.02
C LYS A 159 -6.12 -12.01 6.25
N LEU A 160 -5.00 -11.62 6.83
CA LEU A 160 -3.90 -12.48 7.27
C LEU A 160 -4.32 -13.27 8.52
N THR A 161 -5.37 -14.08 8.42
CA THR A 161 -5.79 -15.03 9.46
C THR A 161 -5.53 -16.44 9.01
#